data_be492ae7925e0e8db27835c2aa5b105d
#
_entry.id   be492ae7925e0e8db27835c2aa5b105d
#
_cell.length_a   1.000
_cell.length_b   1.000
_cell.length_c   1.000
_cell.angle_alpha   90.00
_cell.angle_beta   90.00
_cell.angle_gamma   90.00
#
_symmetry.space_group_name_H-M   'P 1'
#
loop_
_entity.id
_entity.type
_entity.pdbx_description
1 polymer ?
#
loop_
_entity_poly.entity_id
_entity_poly.type
_entity_poly.pdbx_seq_one_letter_code
_entity_poly.pdbx_strand_id
1 'polypeptide(L)'
;TEVSGMADEKHESKRSCHSRQKWFSVAAILLLIVLAAGLSVRYISFVSQTIYQESTTHLEEVLHKSNNMLKEMVRKNVTYLHLYNGFLENTPDEDEIQAYIEEAQQNTGFVDFYFLTYDGNYMTVTGETGYLGLQANLDEKLAHGEDIVMNTALPGKAQMLVFVCPKNHGSYRGFAYDAIAISYYNDAVLTLLDNSAFQGNASNYVIYPDGRVVIDNSVNRKETVYNFIAMLRSYSDLSEEQITELSNAFAQGSSGNLRVKLGDTSYYLVYEGTAVQSWTMLGLVSTKIVNASLDELWF
;
A
#
# COMPACT_ATOMS: atom_id res chain seq x y z
N THR A 1 62.24 -38.15 -64.38
CA THR A 1 61.79 -36.82 -63.82
C THR A 1 60.28 -36.77 -63.58
N GLU A 2 59.52 -37.86 -63.53
CA GLU A 2 58.03 -37.81 -63.27
C GLU A 2 57.58 -38.38 -61.93
N VAL A 3 58.47 -38.79 -61.06
CA VAL A 3 58.08 -39.39 -59.74
C VAL A 3 58.08 -38.39 -58.58
N SER A 4 58.63 -37.15 -58.79
CA SER A 4 58.72 -36.14 -57.70
C SER A 4 57.48 -35.29 -57.56
N GLY A 5 56.62 -35.15 -58.59
CA GLY A 5 55.43 -34.28 -58.56
C GLY A 5 54.21 -34.84 -57.81
N MET A 6 54.11 -36.18 -57.71
CA MET A 6 52.94 -36.86 -57.10
C MET A 6 52.99 -36.96 -55.58
N ALA A 7 54.14 -36.72 -54.96
CA ALA A 7 54.27 -36.76 -53.49
C ALA A 7 53.92 -35.42 -52.85
N ASP A 8 54.13 -34.25 -53.51
CA ASP A 8 53.85 -32.95 -53.03
C ASP A 8 52.34 -32.61 -53.04
N GLU A 9 51.65 -33.06 -54.12
CA GLU A 9 50.17 -32.83 -54.20
C GLU A 9 49.34 -33.51 -53.11
N LYS A 10 49.83 -34.72 -52.72
CA LYS A 10 49.19 -35.54 -51.65
C LYS A 10 49.42 -34.94 -50.25
N HIS A 11 50.52 -34.19 -50.06
CA HIS A 11 50.85 -33.55 -48.80
C HIS A 11 50.07 -32.19 -48.59
N GLU A 12 49.86 -31.46 -49.70
CA GLU A 12 49.02 -30.20 -49.63
C GLU A 12 47.53 -30.52 -49.43
N SER A 13 47.01 -31.56 -50.11
CA SER A 13 45.62 -32.03 -49.95
C SER A 13 45.30 -32.44 -48.49
N LYS A 14 46.21 -33.13 -47.82
CA LYS A 14 46.07 -33.56 -46.43
C LYS A 14 46.13 -32.36 -45.44
N ARG A 15 46.95 -31.34 -45.71
CA ARG A 15 47.05 -30.12 -44.88
C ARG A 15 45.77 -29.26 -44.98
N SER A 16 45.19 -29.13 -46.19
CA SER A 16 43.95 -28.38 -46.42
C SER A 16 42.75 -29.05 -45.77
N CYS A 17 42.68 -30.36 -45.78
CA CYS A 17 41.59 -31.14 -45.12
C CYS A 17 41.66 -31.01 -43.58
N HIS A 18 42.85 -31.04 -43.00
CA HIS A 18 43.04 -30.92 -41.55
C HIS A 18 42.79 -29.50 -41.04
N SER A 19 43.07 -28.46 -41.83
CA SER A 19 42.74 -27.08 -41.55
C SER A 19 41.22 -26.81 -41.57
N ARG A 20 40.50 -27.34 -42.55
CA ARG A 20 39.02 -27.26 -42.63
C ARG A 20 38.36 -27.95 -41.45
N GLN A 21 38.82 -29.13 -41.06
CA GLN A 21 38.26 -29.86 -39.93
C GLN A 21 38.45 -29.13 -38.61
N LYS A 22 39.59 -28.46 -38.37
CA LYS A 22 39.81 -27.58 -37.21
C LYS A 22 38.88 -26.38 -37.20
N TRP A 23 38.65 -25.75 -38.37
CA TRP A 23 37.72 -24.62 -38.52
C TRP A 23 36.28 -25.02 -38.22
N PHE A 24 35.81 -26.18 -38.67
CA PHE A 24 34.49 -26.73 -38.36
C PHE A 24 34.35 -27.03 -36.86
N SER A 25 35.37 -27.54 -36.20
CA SER A 25 35.34 -27.80 -34.76
C SER A 25 35.26 -26.49 -33.95
N VAL A 26 36.02 -25.47 -34.34
CA VAL A 26 35.98 -24.13 -33.70
C VAL A 26 34.61 -23.46 -33.90
N ALA A 27 34.05 -23.54 -35.12
CA ALA A 27 32.73 -22.99 -35.43
C ALA A 27 31.62 -23.70 -34.63
N ALA A 28 31.70 -25.02 -34.48
CA ALA A 28 30.77 -25.84 -33.69
C ALA A 28 30.82 -25.43 -32.16
N ILE A 29 32.03 -25.28 -31.63
CA ILE A 29 32.21 -24.85 -30.24
C ILE A 29 31.65 -23.42 -30.03
N LEU A 30 31.92 -22.48 -30.94
CA LEU A 30 31.36 -21.13 -30.88
C LEU A 30 29.83 -21.16 -30.94
N LEU A 31 29.24 -21.95 -31.81
CA LEU A 31 27.80 -22.15 -31.90
C LEU A 31 27.20 -22.67 -30.57
N LEU A 32 27.85 -23.65 -29.96
CA LEU A 32 27.42 -24.19 -28.65
C LEU A 32 27.50 -23.15 -27.54
N ILE A 33 28.55 -22.32 -27.53
CA ILE A 33 28.70 -21.22 -26.57
C ILE A 33 27.57 -20.18 -26.74
N VAL A 34 27.28 -19.80 -27.99
CA VAL A 34 26.18 -18.85 -28.31
C VAL A 34 24.83 -19.43 -27.92
N LEU A 35 24.58 -20.71 -28.20
CA LEU A 35 23.34 -21.38 -27.76
C LEU A 35 23.24 -21.44 -26.23
N ALA A 36 24.31 -21.83 -25.55
CA ALA A 36 24.34 -21.89 -24.09
C ALA A 36 24.09 -20.49 -23.47
N ALA A 37 24.73 -19.46 -24.01
CA ALA A 37 24.50 -18.06 -23.57
C ALA A 37 23.05 -17.63 -23.83
N GLY A 38 22.49 -17.94 -25.00
CA GLY A 38 21.09 -17.65 -25.33
C GLY A 38 20.09 -18.34 -24.39
N LEU A 39 20.32 -19.62 -24.10
CA LEU A 39 19.50 -20.38 -23.15
C LEU A 39 19.63 -19.82 -21.72
N SER A 40 20.82 -19.42 -21.29
CA SER A 40 21.06 -18.84 -19.98
C SER A 40 20.32 -17.51 -19.81
N VAL A 41 20.39 -16.63 -20.82
CA VAL A 41 19.66 -15.36 -20.80
C VAL A 41 18.16 -15.60 -20.74
N ARG A 42 17.64 -16.53 -21.53
CA ARG A 42 16.21 -16.87 -21.53
C ARG A 42 15.77 -17.47 -20.18
N TYR A 43 16.60 -18.33 -19.60
CA TYR A 43 16.34 -18.90 -18.27
C TYR A 43 16.32 -17.83 -17.17
N ILE A 44 17.30 -16.94 -17.15
CA ILE A 44 17.35 -15.82 -16.18
C ILE A 44 16.12 -14.92 -16.34
N SER A 45 15.72 -14.60 -17.57
CA SER A 45 14.52 -13.80 -17.84
C SER A 45 13.26 -14.50 -17.34
N PHE A 46 13.12 -15.81 -17.59
CA PHE A 46 11.99 -16.62 -17.13
C PHE A 46 11.91 -16.66 -15.59
N VAL A 47 13.03 -16.93 -14.92
CA VAL A 47 13.10 -16.96 -13.44
C VAL A 47 12.75 -15.58 -12.87
N SER A 48 13.32 -14.51 -13.43
CA SER A 48 13.03 -13.14 -12.97
C SER A 48 11.54 -12.78 -13.13
N GLN A 49 10.89 -13.20 -14.20
CA GLN A 49 9.47 -13.00 -14.42
C GLN A 49 8.61 -13.81 -13.45
N THR A 50 8.98 -15.07 -13.19
CA THR A 50 8.28 -15.92 -12.22
C THR A 50 8.36 -15.32 -10.82
N ILE A 51 9.55 -14.89 -10.40
CA ILE A 51 9.76 -14.23 -9.11
C ILE A 51 8.91 -12.97 -9.00
N TYR A 52 8.87 -12.15 -10.05
CA TYR A 52 8.03 -10.96 -10.08
C TYR A 52 6.56 -11.32 -9.87
N GLN A 53 6.03 -12.27 -10.63
CA GLN A 53 4.64 -12.69 -10.55
C GLN A 53 4.28 -13.25 -9.17
N GLU A 54 5.07 -14.18 -8.64
CA GLU A 54 4.82 -14.77 -7.33
C GLU A 54 4.86 -13.71 -6.22
N SER A 55 5.84 -12.80 -6.28
CA SER A 55 6.00 -11.76 -5.26
C SER A 55 4.87 -10.74 -5.29
N THR A 56 4.45 -10.32 -6.49
CA THR A 56 3.30 -9.40 -6.62
C THR A 56 2.01 -10.07 -6.23
N THR A 57 1.77 -11.32 -6.60
CA THR A 57 0.58 -12.08 -6.19
C THR A 57 0.51 -12.24 -4.67
N HIS A 58 1.62 -12.60 -4.03
CA HIS A 58 1.65 -12.69 -2.55
C HIS A 58 1.39 -11.34 -1.88
N LEU A 59 1.96 -10.25 -2.42
CA LEU A 59 1.71 -8.91 -1.92
C LEU A 59 0.25 -8.46 -2.14
N GLU A 60 -0.34 -8.82 -3.29
CA GLU A 60 -1.76 -8.60 -3.61
C GLU A 60 -2.68 -9.32 -2.61
N GLU A 61 -2.41 -10.59 -2.30
CA GLU A 61 -3.20 -11.37 -1.33
C GLU A 61 -3.17 -10.74 0.06
N VAL A 62 -1.99 -10.33 0.54
CA VAL A 62 -1.85 -9.67 1.84
C VAL A 62 -2.54 -8.31 1.84
N LEU A 63 -2.39 -7.54 0.77
CA LEU A 63 -3.04 -6.24 0.62
C LEU A 63 -4.57 -6.39 0.61
N HIS A 64 -5.09 -7.35 -0.14
CA HIS A 64 -6.52 -7.66 -0.20
C HIS A 64 -7.08 -8.06 1.17
N LYS A 65 -6.37 -8.90 1.92
CA LYS A 65 -6.73 -9.26 3.29
C LYS A 65 -6.79 -8.03 4.20
N SER A 66 -5.77 -7.18 4.16
CA SER A 66 -5.71 -5.93 4.92
C SER A 66 -6.85 -4.97 4.53
N ASN A 67 -7.18 -4.87 3.24
CA ASN A 67 -8.30 -4.08 2.73
C ASN A 67 -9.64 -4.56 3.29
N ASN A 68 -9.86 -5.88 3.32
CA ASN A 68 -11.06 -6.46 3.92
C ASN A 68 -11.14 -6.18 5.43
N MET A 69 -10.02 -6.26 6.16
CA MET A 69 -9.97 -5.94 7.59
C MET A 69 -10.28 -4.45 7.84
N LEU A 70 -9.72 -3.54 7.04
CA LEU A 70 -10.03 -2.11 7.10
C LEU A 70 -11.52 -1.85 6.87
N LYS A 71 -12.10 -2.43 5.84
CA LYS A 71 -13.52 -2.34 5.51
C LYS A 71 -14.40 -2.81 6.68
N GLU A 72 -14.09 -3.95 7.27
CA GLU A 72 -14.85 -4.48 8.40
C GLU A 72 -14.72 -3.60 9.64
N MET A 73 -13.52 -3.05 9.91
CA MET A 73 -13.33 -2.09 11.00
C MET A 73 -14.18 -0.84 10.81
N VAL A 74 -14.18 -0.27 9.61
CA VAL A 74 -14.99 0.91 9.28
C VAL A 74 -16.47 0.60 9.47
N ARG A 75 -16.96 -0.49 8.88
CA ARG A 75 -18.36 -0.92 9.01
C ARG A 75 -18.78 -1.10 10.48
N LYS A 76 -17.93 -1.73 11.29
CA LYS A 76 -18.17 -1.95 12.72
C LYS A 76 -18.29 -0.63 13.47
N ASN A 77 -17.38 0.31 13.26
CA ASN A 77 -17.36 1.58 13.97
C ASN A 77 -18.51 2.50 13.55
N VAL A 78 -18.85 2.52 12.27
CA VAL A 78 -20.05 3.21 11.77
C VAL A 78 -21.32 2.61 12.41
N THR A 79 -21.43 1.29 12.49
CA THR A 79 -22.56 0.63 13.18
C THR A 79 -22.64 1.04 14.64
N TYR A 80 -21.53 1.12 15.35
CA TYR A 80 -21.52 1.59 16.74
C TYR A 80 -21.98 3.04 16.86
N LEU A 81 -21.52 3.93 15.98
CA LEU A 81 -21.97 5.31 15.96
C LEU A 81 -23.49 5.43 15.74
N HIS A 82 -24.07 4.64 14.85
CA HIS A 82 -25.53 4.61 14.68
C HIS A 82 -26.25 4.10 15.92
N LEU A 83 -25.70 3.11 16.64
CA LEU A 83 -26.26 2.66 17.91
C LEU A 83 -26.19 3.75 18.98
N TYR A 84 -25.04 4.43 19.09
CA TYR A 84 -24.90 5.57 20.04
C TYR A 84 -25.85 6.70 19.68
N ASN A 85 -26.02 7.00 18.41
CA ASN A 85 -26.96 8.01 17.94
C ASN A 85 -28.40 7.69 18.37
N GLY A 86 -28.82 6.43 18.17
CA GLY A 86 -30.14 5.96 18.64
C GLY A 86 -30.32 6.01 20.16
N PHE A 87 -29.26 5.75 20.93
CA PHE A 87 -29.29 5.90 22.39
C PHE A 87 -29.45 7.37 22.79
N LEU A 88 -28.66 8.27 22.22
CA LEU A 88 -28.72 9.72 22.49
C LEU A 88 -30.07 10.34 22.15
N GLU A 89 -30.81 9.81 21.17
CA GLU A 89 -32.16 10.29 20.83
C GLU A 89 -33.22 9.94 21.88
N ASN A 90 -33.00 8.87 22.62
CA ASN A 90 -33.97 8.35 23.58
C ASN A 90 -33.60 8.63 25.05
N THR A 91 -32.41 9.21 25.29
CA THR A 91 -31.91 9.44 26.65
C THR A 91 -31.69 10.95 26.85
N PRO A 92 -32.56 11.62 27.62
CA PRO A 92 -32.41 13.04 27.92
C PRO A 92 -31.44 13.32 29.09
N ASP A 93 -31.09 12.33 29.89
CA ASP A 93 -30.23 12.47 31.06
C ASP A 93 -28.74 12.46 30.65
N GLU A 94 -28.07 13.59 30.90
CA GLU A 94 -26.68 13.80 30.51
C GLU A 94 -25.70 12.92 31.31
N ASP A 95 -26.00 12.60 32.56
CA ASP A 95 -25.15 11.68 33.37
C ASP A 95 -25.30 10.24 32.90
N GLU A 96 -26.50 9.82 32.46
CA GLU A 96 -26.74 8.52 31.87
C GLU A 96 -26.00 8.39 30.52
N ILE A 97 -26.02 9.45 29.68
CA ILE A 97 -25.26 9.53 28.44
C ILE A 97 -23.76 9.37 28.71
N GLN A 98 -23.22 10.11 29.68
CA GLN A 98 -21.81 10.01 30.03
C GLN A 98 -21.44 8.57 30.47
N ALA A 99 -22.21 7.99 31.40
CA ALA A 99 -21.93 6.63 31.90
C ALA A 99 -21.95 5.59 30.77
N TYR A 100 -22.94 5.68 29.87
CA TYR A 100 -23.06 4.78 28.72
C TYR A 100 -21.88 4.87 27.75
N ILE A 101 -21.45 6.12 27.42
CA ILE A 101 -20.32 6.33 26.52
C ILE A 101 -18.99 5.90 27.16
N GLU A 102 -18.79 6.11 28.46
CA GLU A 102 -17.60 5.64 29.18
C GLU A 102 -17.53 4.10 29.20
N GLU A 103 -18.66 3.42 29.41
CA GLU A 103 -18.75 1.96 29.31
C GLU A 103 -18.46 1.48 27.89
N ALA A 104 -19.04 2.15 26.88
CA ALA A 104 -18.80 1.84 25.48
C ALA A 104 -17.32 2.01 25.11
N GLN A 105 -16.64 3.04 25.62
CA GLN A 105 -15.21 3.30 25.43
C GLN A 105 -14.37 2.14 25.98
N GLN A 106 -14.68 1.67 27.19
CA GLN A 106 -13.97 0.53 27.79
C GLN A 106 -14.14 -0.77 26.98
N ASN A 107 -15.33 -0.98 26.40
CA ASN A 107 -15.66 -2.20 25.65
C ASN A 107 -15.15 -2.19 24.21
N THR A 108 -15.01 -1.03 23.59
CA THR A 108 -14.66 -0.91 22.15
C THR A 108 -13.26 -0.35 21.90
N GLY A 109 -12.67 0.31 22.91
CA GLY A 109 -11.29 0.81 22.89
C GLY A 109 -11.09 2.08 22.06
N PHE A 110 -12.16 2.83 21.72
CA PHE A 110 -11.97 4.16 21.13
C PHE A 110 -11.35 5.13 22.15
N VAL A 111 -10.63 6.14 21.66
CA VAL A 111 -9.88 7.08 22.50
C VAL A 111 -10.80 8.15 23.07
N ASP A 112 -11.54 8.82 22.21
CA ASP A 112 -12.45 9.89 22.58
C ASP A 112 -13.78 9.78 21.83
N PHE A 113 -14.87 10.28 22.46
CA PHE A 113 -16.16 10.51 21.85
C PHE A 113 -16.41 12.00 21.75
N TYR A 114 -16.88 12.43 20.57
CA TYR A 114 -17.10 13.85 20.28
C TYR A 114 -18.55 14.11 19.88
N PHE A 115 -19.11 15.16 20.44
CA PHE A 115 -20.25 15.88 19.90
C PHE A 115 -19.72 16.96 18.97
N LEU A 116 -20.09 16.95 17.70
CA LEU A 116 -19.41 17.69 16.63
C LEU A 116 -20.39 18.60 15.89
N THR A 117 -20.01 19.83 15.62
CA THR A 117 -20.73 20.73 14.71
C THR A 117 -20.20 20.59 13.28
N TYR A 118 -20.98 20.99 12.28
CA TYR A 118 -20.55 20.89 10.87
C TYR A 118 -19.32 21.75 10.55
N ASP A 119 -19.09 22.83 11.29
CA ASP A 119 -17.89 23.67 11.16
C ASP A 119 -16.65 23.11 11.90
N GLY A 120 -16.80 21.95 12.57
CA GLY A 120 -15.70 21.22 13.17
C GLY A 120 -15.39 21.56 14.62
N ASN A 121 -16.19 22.37 15.29
CA ASN A 121 -16.09 22.52 16.73
C ASN A 121 -16.60 21.26 17.40
N TYR A 122 -15.99 20.87 18.51
CA TYR A 122 -16.42 19.69 19.25
C TYR A 122 -16.48 19.95 20.76
N MET A 123 -17.27 19.10 21.42
CA MET A 123 -17.21 18.86 22.85
C MET A 123 -17.07 17.36 23.10
N THR A 124 -16.21 16.97 24.04
CA THR A 124 -16.13 15.57 24.52
C THR A 124 -17.20 15.29 25.57
N VAL A 125 -17.39 14.00 25.90
CA VAL A 125 -18.29 13.58 26.99
C VAL A 125 -17.89 14.21 28.33
N THR A 126 -16.61 14.45 28.56
CA THR A 126 -16.09 15.09 29.79
C THR A 126 -16.24 16.63 29.79
N GLY A 127 -16.68 17.22 28.67
CA GLY A 127 -16.88 18.68 28.54
C GLY A 127 -15.67 19.43 27.98
N GLU A 128 -14.61 18.75 27.55
CA GLU A 128 -13.51 19.40 26.85
C GLU A 128 -13.98 19.87 25.47
N THR A 129 -13.63 21.08 25.09
CA THR A 129 -13.99 21.67 23.80
C THR A 129 -12.75 21.90 22.94
N GLY A 130 -12.92 21.86 21.62
CA GLY A 130 -11.84 22.12 20.69
C GLY A 130 -12.32 22.15 19.25
N TYR A 131 -11.37 22.06 18.32
CA TYR A 131 -11.61 22.07 16.90
C TYR A 131 -10.93 20.87 16.23
N LEU A 132 -11.73 20.04 15.57
CA LEU A 132 -11.24 19.01 14.66
C LEU A 132 -10.92 19.67 13.33
N GLY A 133 -9.65 19.72 12.94
CA GLY A 133 -9.24 20.21 11.62
C GLY A 133 -9.96 19.44 10.53
N LEU A 134 -11.00 20.04 9.94
CA LEU A 134 -11.84 19.39 8.97
C LEU A 134 -11.18 19.36 7.59
N GLN A 135 -11.36 18.25 6.88
CA GLN A 135 -11.04 18.18 5.45
C GLN A 135 -12.06 19.00 4.66
N ALA A 136 -11.63 19.53 3.51
CA ALA A 136 -12.51 20.21 2.58
C ALA A 136 -13.77 19.36 2.27
N ASN A 137 -14.95 19.97 2.30
CA ASN A 137 -16.27 19.36 2.03
C ASN A 137 -16.80 18.40 3.12
N LEU A 138 -16.29 18.45 4.35
CA LEU A 138 -16.86 17.64 5.44
C LEU A 138 -18.29 18.10 5.77
N ASP A 139 -18.49 19.40 5.84
CA ASP A 139 -19.78 20.06 6.05
C ASP A 139 -20.82 19.62 5.01
N GLU A 140 -20.46 19.58 3.74
CA GLU A 140 -21.31 19.14 2.65
C GLU A 140 -21.71 17.65 2.79
N LYS A 141 -20.75 16.78 3.06
CA LYS A 141 -20.99 15.33 3.24
C LYS A 141 -21.87 15.05 4.46
N LEU A 142 -21.59 15.69 5.59
CA LEU A 142 -22.40 15.56 6.80
C LEU A 142 -23.82 16.08 6.59
N ALA A 143 -23.99 17.20 5.87
CA ALA A 143 -25.30 17.72 5.51
C ALA A 143 -26.10 16.80 4.60
N HIS A 144 -25.43 15.96 3.79
CA HIS A 144 -26.07 14.91 2.99
C HIS A 144 -26.33 13.60 3.76
N GLY A 145 -25.98 13.55 5.06
CA GLY A 145 -26.20 12.35 5.87
C GLY A 145 -25.19 11.24 5.64
N GLU A 146 -24.01 11.55 5.10
CA GLU A 146 -22.96 10.57 4.83
C GLU A 146 -22.10 10.32 6.07
N ASP A 147 -21.89 9.05 6.41
CA ASP A 147 -20.87 8.67 7.37
C ASP A 147 -19.48 8.93 6.81
N ILE A 148 -18.58 9.45 7.65
CA ILE A 148 -17.25 9.89 7.22
C ILE A 148 -16.18 9.19 8.05
N VAL A 149 -15.07 8.84 7.40
CA VAL A 149 -13.84 8.42 8.05
C VAL A 149 -12.72 9.35 7.61
N MET A 150 -12.01 9.93 8.55
CA MET A 150 -10.91 10.85 8.25
C MET A 150 -9.71 10.62 9.16
N ASN A 151 -8.53 10.93 8.65
CA ASN A 151 -7.35 11.03 9.48
C ASN A 151 -7.14 12.49 9.87
N THR A 152 -6.93 12.76 11.14
CA THR A 152 -6.66 14.09 11.66
C THR A 152 -5.62 14.04 12.77
N ALA A 153 -4.92 15.16 12.95
CA ALA A 153 -4.05 15.38 14.10
C ALA A 153 -4.65 16.54 14.91
N LEU A 154 -5.05 16.26 16.16
CA LEU A 154 -5.39 17.31 17.09
C LEU A 154 -4.11 17.99 17.59
N PRO A 155 -4.13 19.29 17.91
CA PRO A 155 -2.99 20.00 18.47
C PRO A 155 -2.43 19.26 19.70
N GLY A 156 -1.15 18.88 19.65
CA GLY A 156 -0.47 18.17 20.73
C GLY A 156 -0.83 16.69 20.91
N LYS A 157 -1.68 16.12 20.04
CA LYS A 157 -2.01 14.68 20.03
C LYS A 157 -1.41 13.99 18.81
N ALA A 158 -1.26 12.66 18.89
CA ALA A 158 -0.87 11.82 17.76
C ALA A 158 -1.97 11.85 16.67
N GLN A 159 -1.60 11.44 15.47
CA GLN A 159 -2.57 11.24 14.39
C GLN A 159 -3.61 10.19 14.79
N MET A 160 -4.86 10.47 14.48
CA MET A 160 -6.00 9.62 14.81
C MET A 160 -6.88 9.41 13.59
N LEU A 161 -7.45 8.24 13.52
CA LEU A 161 -8.55 7.93 12.61
C LEU A 161 -9.87 8.27 13.33
N VAL A 162 -10.67 9.13 12.73
CA VAL A 162 -11.93 9.61 13.28
C VAL A 162 -13.08 9.13 12.40
N PHE A 163 -14.05 8.49 13.02
CA PHE A 163 -15.30 8.06 12.41
C PHE A 163 -16.38 9.06 12.82
N VAL A 164 -17.12 9.59 11.87
CA VAL A 164 -18.14 10.61 12.06
C VAL A 164 -19.47 10.11 11.51
N CYS A 165 -20.51 10.21 12.31
CA CYS A 165 -21.90 9.93 11.92
C CYS A 165 -22.73 11.19 12.08
N PRO A 166 -23.40 11.67 11.01
CA PRO A 166 -24.27 12.83 11.09
C PRO A 166 -25.49 12.55 11.97
N LYS A 167 -26.00 13.59 12.60
CA LYS A 167 -27.20 13.57 13.42
C LYS A 167 -28.10 14.76 13.12
N ASN A 168 -29.41 14.57 13.22
CA ASN A 168 -30.37 15.67 13.16
C ASN A 168 -30.36 16.44 14.49
N HIS A 169 -29.54 17.48 14.60
CA HIS A 169 -29.42 18.41 15.72
C HIS A 169 -29.63 17.83 17.12
N GLY A 170 -28.60 17.86 17.93
CA GLY A 170 -28.65 17.46 19.33
C GLY A 170 -28.10 18.56 20.24
N SER A 171 -28.27 18.38 21.56
CA SER A 171 -27.63 19.21 22.56
C SER A 171 -27.10 18.33 23.68
N TYR A 172 -25.90 18.60 24.15
CA TYR A 172 -25.28 17.94 25.29
C TYR A 172 -24.57 18.99 26.13
N ARG A 173 -24.93 19.13 27.41
CA ARG A 173 -24.41 20.18 28.33
C ARG A 173 -24.45 21.59 27.74
N GLY A 174 -25.54 21.91 27.01
CA GLY A 174 -25.70 23.20 26.35
C GLY A 174 -24.89 23.39 25.08
N PHE A 175 -24.11 22.39 24.64
CA PHE A 175 -23.42 22.39 23.36
C PHE A 175 -24.33 21.80 22.30
N ALA A 176 -24.72 22.61 21.31
CA ALA A 176 -25.48 22.12 20.15
C ALA A 176 -24.54 21.40 19.19
N TYR A 177 -24.96 20.24 18.66
CA TYR A 177 -24.15 19.44 17.76
C TYR A 177 -24.98 18.84 16.60
N ASP A 178 -24.32 18.60 15.48
CA ASP A 178 -24.92 18.12 14.23
C ASP A 178 -24.41 16.72 13.83
N ALA A 179 -23.39 16.23 14.52
CA ALA A 179 -22.80 14.91 14.31
C ALA A 179 -22.19 14.38 15.61
N ILE A 180 -21.97 13.07 15.67
CA ILE A 180 -21.16 12.42 16.69
C ILE A 180 -19.96 11.76 16.06
N ALA A 181 -18.86 11.63 16.82
CA ALA A 181 -17.66 10.98 16.32
C ALA A 181 -16.95 10.18 17.40
N ILE A 182 -16.20 9.16 16.98
CA ILE A 182 -15.24 8.41 17.80
C ILE A 182 -13.87 8.41 17.14
N SER A 183 -12.82 8.34 17.94
CA SER A 183 -11.45 8.33 17.43
C SER A 183 -10.66 7.13 17.90
N TYR A 184 -9.68 6.72 17.07
CA TYR A 184 -8.66 5.73 17.41
C TYR A 184 -7.29 6.27 17.06
N TYR A 185 -6.27 5.98 17.87
CA TYR A 185 -4.89 6.25 17.45
C TYR A 185 -4.54 5.45 16.22
N ASN A 186 -3.75 6.03 15.31
CA ASN A 186 -3.31 5.32 14.11
C ASN A 186 -2.59 4.02 14.43
N ASP A 187 -1.81 3.96 15.51
CA ASP A 187 -1.13 2.74 15.93
C ASP A 187 -2.07 1.57 16.20
N ALA A 188 -3.27 1.83 16.72
CA ALA A 188 -4.30 0.79 16.89
C ALA A 188 -4.81 0.25 15.54
N VAL A 189 -4.81 1.09 14.50
CA VAL A 189 -5.21 0.73 13.15
C VAL A 189 -4.09 0.03 12.38
N LEU A 190 -2.83 0.31 12.71
CA LEU A 190 -1.67 -0.35 12.08
C LEU A 190 -1.70 -1.87 12.26
N THR A 191 -2.28 -2.37 13.34
CA THR A 191 -2.43 -3.82 13.57
C THR A 191 -3.32 -4.52 12.53
N LEU A 192 -4.17 -3.74 11.82
CA LEU A 192 -5.01 -4.25 10.74
C LEU A 192 -4.27 -4.36 9.41
N LEU A 193 -3.19 -3.59 9.25
CA LEU A 193 -2.33 -3.67 8.08
C LEU A 193 -1.33 -4.81 8.30
N ASP A 194 -1.67 -5.99 7.78
CA ASP A 194 -0.83 -7.17 7.91
C ASP A 194 0.54 -6.94 7.24
N ASN A 195 1.60 -6.92 8.06
CA ASN A 195 2.99 -6.83 7.60
C ASN A 195 3.66 -8.20 7.51
N SER A 196 2.91 -9.30 7.61
CA SER A 196 3.48 -10.66 7.57
C SER A 196 4.13 -11.01 6.23
N ALA A 197 3.77 -10.30 5.16
CA ALA A 197 4.41 -10.46 3.86
C ALA A 197 5.92 -10.27 3.96
N PHE A 198 6.66 -11.21 3.37
CA PHE A 198 8.12 -11.20 3.34
C PHE A 198 8.75 -11.06 4.74
N GLN A 199 8.23 -11.83 5.72
CA GLN A 199 8.71 -11.84 7.11
C GLN A 199 8.67 -10.46 7.80
N GLY A 200 7.67 -9.66 7.45
CA GLY A 200 7.51 -8.32 8.03
C GLY A 200 8.31 -7.22 7.32
N ASN A 201 8.86 -7.50 6.15
CA ASN A 201 9.68 -6.55 5.39
C ASN A 201 8.92 -5.82 4.27
N ALA A 202 7.60 -6.01 4.16
CA ALA A 202 6.75 -5.20 3.28
C ALA A 202 6.28 -3.93 4.00
N SER A 203 6.27 -2.81 3.28
CA SER A 203 5.69 -1.55 3.76
C SER A 203 4.29 -1.38 3.19
N ASN A 204 3.32 -1.05 4.03
CA ASN A 204 1.94 -0.83 3.63
C ASN A 204 1.50 0.61 3.93
N TYR A 205 0.77 1.20 3.00
CA TYR A 205 0.21 2.55 3.14
C TYR A 205 -1.27 2.54 2.78
N VAL A 206 -2.02 3.44 3.41
CA VAL A 206 -3.35 3.84 2.94
C VAL A 206 -3.26 5.31 2.56
N ILE A 207 -3.74 5.66 1.37
CA ILE A 207 -3.65 7.02 0.85
C ILE A 207 -5.00 7.55 0.39
N TYR A 208 -5.17 8.87 0.44
CA TYR A 208 -6.25 9.57 -0.25
C TYR A 208 -6.05 9.56 -1.77
N PRO A 209 -7.09 9.86 -2.57
CA PRO A 209 -6.97 9.99 -4.03
C PRO A 209 -5.90 10.99 -4.49
N ASP A 210 -5.58 12.00 -3.69
CA ASP A 210 -4.55 13.01 -3.96
C ASP A 210 -3.13 12.59 -3.52
N GLY A 211 -2.96 11.36 -3.06
CA GLY A 211 -1.69 10.79 -2.63
C GLY A 211 -1.29 11.09 -1.19
N ARG A 212 -2.04 11.92 -0.45
CA ARG A 212 -1.77 12.15 0.98
C ARG A 212 -1.91 10.85 1.76
N VAL A 213 -0.98 10.59 2.67
CA VAL A 213 -0.96 9.36 3.46
C VAL A 213 -1.97 9.46 4.61
N VAL A 214 -2.86 8.47 4.70
CA VAL A 214 -3.82 8.28 5.79
C VAL A 214 -3.18 7.44 6.90
N ILE A 215 -2.58 6.31 6.51
CA ILE A 215 -1.93 5.36 7.42
C ILE A 215 -0.60 4.97 6.80
N ASP A 216 0.48 5.04 7.60
CA ASP A 216 1.84 4.63 7.25
C ASP A 216 2.25 3.47 8.15
N ASN A 217 2.31 2.25 7.58
CA ASN A 217 2.87 1.07 8.22
C ASN A 217 4.15 0.64 7.49
N SER A 218 5.07 1.58 7.31
CA SER A 218 6.36 1.31 6.67
C SER A 218 7.35 0.65 7.63
N VAL A 219 8.12 -0.29 7.09
CA VAL A 219 9.20 -0.98 7.82
C VAL A 219 10.31 0.01 8.18
N ASN A 220 10.55 1.00 7.35
CA ASN A 220 11.63 1.98 7.50
C ASN A 220 11.10 3.34 7.97
N ARG A 221 10.74 3.44 9.26
CA ARG A 221 10.17 4.65 9.88
C ARG A 221 11.14 5.85 9.99
N LYS A 222 12.29 5.82 9.32
CA LYS A 222 13.27 6.92 9.39
C LYS A 222 12.78 8.18 8.69
N GLU A 223 11.90 8.06 7.70
CA GLU A 223 11.33 9.18 6.95
C GLU A 223 9.81 8.99 6.86
N THR A 224 9.06 9.94 7.39
CA THR A 224 7.60 9.93 7.30
C THR A 224 7.17 10.35 5.89
N VAL A 225 6.41 9.52 5.22
CA VAL A 225 5.84 9.83 3.91
C VAL A 225 4.51 10.55 4.10
N TYR A 226 4.47 11.84 3.84
CA TYR A 226 3.23 12.63 3.94
C TYR A 226 2.35 12.54 2.69
N ASN A 227 2.98 12.42 1.51
CA ASN A 227 2.29 12.27 0.24
C ASN A 227 3.07 11.30 -0.66
N PHE A 228 2.41 10.20 -0.99
CA PHE A 228 3.03 9.11 -1.75
C PHE A 228 3.33 9.50 -3.20
N ILE A 229 2.44 10.27 -3.85
CA ILE A 229 2.65 10.76 -5.22
C ILE A 229 3.84 11.73 -5.27
N ALA A 230 3.94 12.64 -4.29
CA ALA A 230 5.09 13.55 -4.19
C ALA A 230 6.40 12.80 -3.95
N MET A 231 6.36 11.73 -3.14
CA MET A 231 7.51 10.85 -2.93
C MET A 231 7.94 10.16 -4.24
N LEU A 232 7.00 9.58 -5.00
CA LEU A 232 7.30 8.99 -6.30
C LEU A 232 7.92 10.00 -7.25
N ARG A 233 7.36 11.22 -7.34
CA ARG A 233 7.88 12.29 -8.19
C ARG A 233 9.31 12.72 -7.85
N SER A 234 9.64 12.69 -6.55
CA SER A 234 10.96 13.16 -6.07
C SER A 234 12.05 12.10 -6.14
N TYR A 235 11.70 10.82 -5.97
CA TYR A 235 12.67 9.75 -5.71
C TYR A 235 12.57 8.57 -6.66
N SER A 236 11.54 8.47 -7.51
CA SER A 236 11.41 7.32 -8.42
C SER A 236 12.06 7.58 -9.79
N ASP A 237 12.24 6.49 -10.53
CA ASP A 237 12.65 6.49 -11.94
C ASP A 237 11.46 6.58 -12.91
N LEU A 238 10.25 6.81 -12.40
CA LEU A 238 9.06 6.96 -13.22
C LEU A 238 9.01 8.32 -13.93
N SER A 239 8.51 8.31 -15.16
CA SER A 239 8.22 9.55 -15.88
C SER A 239 7.00 10.28 -15.30
N GLU A 240 6.87 11.59 -15.53
CA GLU A 240 5.67 12.35 -15.13
C GLU A 240 4.37 11.78 -15.73
N GLU A 241 4.45 11.18 -16.92
CA GLU A 241 3.32 10.51 -17.55
C GLU A 241 2.88 9.28 -16.75
N GLN A 242 3.83 8.41 -16.37
CA GLN A 242 3.57 7.23 -15.53
C GLN A 242 3.05 7.61 -14.13
N ILE A 243 3.59 8.68 -13.53
CA ILE A 243 3.10 9.19 -12.24
C ILE A 243 1.67 9.71 -12.36
N THR A 244 1.35 10.38 -13.48
CA THR A 244 -0.01 10.86 -13.76
C THR A 244 -0.98 9.68 -13.95
N GLU A 245 -0.58 8.64 -14.68
CA GLU A 245 -1.38 7.42 -14.84
C GLU A 245 -1.65 6.74 -13.49
N LEU A 246 -0.62 6.62 -12.63
CA LEU A 246 -0.78 6.08 -11.27
C LEU A 246 -1.70 6.94 -10.42
N SER A 247 -1.55 8.26 -10.46
CA SER A 247 -2.42 9.18 -9.73
C SER A 247 -3.88 9.04 -10.16
N ASN A 248 -4.13 8.90 -11.47
CA ASN A 248 -5.48 8.64 -11.99
C ASN A 248 -6.00 7.27 -11.55
N ALA A 249 -5.16 6.23 -11.55
CA ALA A 249 -5.54 4.90 -11.07
C ALA A 249 -5.94 4.92 -9.59
N PHE A 250 -5.19 5.65 -8.75
CA PHE A 250 -5.53 5.83 -7.33
C PHE A 250 -6.86 6.59 -7.16
N ALA A 251 -7.05 7.68 -7.91
CA ALA A 251 -8.28 8.46 -7.84
C ALA A 251 -9.53 7.67 -8.31
N GLN A 252 -9.33 6.71 -9.21
CA GLN A 252 -10.41 5.83 -9.72
C GLN A 252 -10.62 4.57 -8.85
N GLY A 253 -9.81 4.35 -7.81
CA GLY A 253 -9.87 3.13 -7.00
C GLY A 253 -9.50 1.87 -7.79
N SER A 254 -8.63 2.00 -8.79
CA SER A 254 -8.14 0.86 -9.59
C SER A 254 -7.15 0.02 -8.80
N SER A 255 -6.95 -1.22 -9.25
CA SER A 255 -5.93 -2.12 -8.70
C SER A 255 -4.86 -2.42 -9.76
N GLY A 256 -3.63 -2.66 -9.31
CA GLY A 256 -2.54 -3.01 -10.21
C GLY A 256 -1.21 -3.18 -9.49
N ASN A 257 -0.19 -3.48 -10.27
CA ASN A 257 1.18 -3.64 -9.78
C ASN A 257 2.18 -3.10 -10.79
N LEU A 258 3.34 -2.70 -10.30
CA LEU A 258 4.49 -2.29 -11.14
C LEU A 258 5.79 -2.44 -10.36
N ARG A 259 6.89 -2.45 -11.11
CA ARG A 259 8.22 -2.30 -10.54
C ARG A 259 8.63 -0.84 -10.59
N VAL A 260 9.12 -0.31 -9.47
CA VAL A 260 9.58 1.08 -9.33
C VAL A 260 10.95 1.10 -8.66
N LYS A 261 11.81 1.99 -9.09
CA LYS A 261 13.09 2.24 -8.42
C LYS A 261 12.96 3.51 -7.60
N LEU A 262 13.19 3.44 -6.28
CA LEU A 262 13.24 4.57 -5.38
C LEU A 262 14.69 4.77 -4.92
N GLY A 263 15.32 5.87 -5.36
CA GLY A 263 16.75 6.06 -5.20
C GLY A 263 17.53 4.92 -5.83
N ASP A 264 18.36 4.21 -5.05
CA ASP A 264 19.16 3.07 -5.52
C ASP A 264 18.52 1.70 -5.33
N THR A 265 17.30 1.63 -4.81
CA THR A 265 16.62 0.37 -4.52
C THR A 265 15.40 0.19 -5.41
N SER A 266 15.28 -0.99 -6.02
CA SER A 266 14.08 -1.39 -6.77
C SER A 266 13.07 -2.05 -5.84
N TYR A 267 11.80 -1.73 -6.06
CA TYR A 267 10.65 -2.25 -5.31
C TYR A 267 9.61 -2.84 -6.24
N TYR A 268 8.86 -3.80 -5.73
CA TYR A 268 7.56 -4.16 -6.25
C TYR A 268 6.51 -3.35 -5.50
N LEU A 269 5.71 -2.60 -6.24
CA LEU A 269 4.57 -1.82 -5.77
C LEU A 269 3.30 -2.51 -6.24
N VAL A 270 2.40 -2.77 -5.30
CA VAL A 270 1.04 -3.23 -5.57
C VAL A 270 0.08 -2.20 -4.98
N TYR A 271 -1.04 -1.97 -5.65
CA TYR A 271 -2.07 -1.06 -5.17
C TYR A 271 -3.47 -1.62 -5.43
N GLU A 272 -4.39 -1.33 -4.52
CA GLU A 272 -5.78 -1.75 -4.57
C GLU A 272 -6.68 -0.63 -4.02
N GLY A 273 -7.69 -0.24 -4.80
CA GLY A 273 -8.71 0.70 -4.32
C GLY A 273 -9.51 0.11 -3.17
N THR A 274 -9.79 0.91 -2.15
CA THR A 274 -10.63 0.49 -1.02
C THR A 274 -12.08 0.94 -1.24
N ALA A 275 -13.04 0.26 -0.60
CA ALA A 275 -14.42 0.71 -0.55
C ALA A 275 -14.64 1.86 0.47
N VAL A 276 -13.57 2.30 1.16
CA VAL A 276 -13.62 3.31 2.20
C VAL A 276 -13.18 4.65 1.63
N GLN A 277 -14.08 5.63 1.56
CA GLN A 277 -13.79 7.04 1.20
C GLN A 277 -12.92 7.23 -0.05
N SER A 278 -13.00 6.33 -1.03
CA SER A 278 -12.15 6.30 -2.23
C SER A 278 -10.64 6.24 -1.93
N TRP A 279 -10.24 5.67 -0.79
CA TRP A 279 -8.83 5.47 -0.46
C TRP A 279 -8.22 4.37 -1.32
N THR A 280 -6.91 4.39 -1.44
CA THR A 280 -6.13 3.33 -2.07
C THR A 280 -5.16 2.76 -1.06
N MET A 281 -5.10 1.44 -0.99
CA MET A 281 -4.10 0.70 -0.21
C MET A 281 -2.91 0.37 -1.09
N LEU A 282 -1.71 0.53 -0.56
CA LEU A 282 -0.44 0.30 -1.26
C LEU A 282 0.42 -0.68 -0.47
N GLY A 283 1.08 -1.59 -1.18
CA GLY A 283 2.10 -2.48 -0.63
C GLY A 283 3.41 -2.33 -1.40
N LEU A 284 4.51 -2.16 -0.69
CA LEU A 284 5.87 -2.10 -1.26
C LEU A 284 6.76 -3.14 -0.62
N VAL A 285 7.53 -3.85 -1.46
CA VAL A 285 8.62 -4.73 -1.00
C VAL A 285 9.86 -4.53 -1.87
N SER A 286 11.02 -4.45 -1.22
CA SER A 286 12.30 -4.35 -1.94
C SER A 286 12.60 -5.65 -2.69
N THR A 287 13.04 -5.54 -3.95
CA THR A 287 13.48 -6.71 -4.73
C THR A 287 14.64 -7.45 -4.09
N LYS A 288 15.46 -6.78 -3.26
CA LYS A 288 16.55 -7.40 -2.50
C LYS A 288 16.01 -8.37 -1.44
N ILE A 289 14.94 -7.99 -0.75
CA ILE A 289 14.30 -8.83 0.28
C ILE A 289 13.67 -10.06 -0.38
N VAL A 290 12.97 -9.86 -1.48
CA VAL A 290 12.37 -10.95 -2.25
C VAL A 290 13.43 -11.96 -2.70
N ASN A 291 14.54 -11.49 -3.25
CA ASN A 291 15.63 -12.37 -3.68
C ASN A 291 16.29 -13.12 -2.51
N ALA A 292 16.51 -12.45 -1.37
CA ALA A 292 17.08 -13.08 -0.19
C ALA A 292 16.17 -14.19 0.40
N SER A 293 14.85 -13.97 0.40
CA SER A 293 13.88 -15.00 0.84
C SER A 293 13.89 -16.25 -0.07
N LEU A 294 14.26 -16.11 -1.34
CA LEU A 294 14.39 -17.23 -2.28
C LEU A 294 15.69 -18.02 -2.04
N ASP A 295 16.77 -17.32 -1.71
CA ASP A 295 18.05 -17.99 -1.39
C ASP A 295 17.93 -18.92 -0.17
N GLU A 296 17.09 -18.56 0.81
CA GLU A 296 16.79 -19.40 1.97
C GLU A 296 15.96 -20.66 1.64
N LEU A 297 15.20 -20.65 0.54
CA LEU A 297 14.39 -21.80 0.11
C LEU A 297 15.21 -22.84 -0.70
N TRP A 298 16.42 -22.47 -1.16
CA TRP A 298 17.27 -23.35 -1.99
C TRP A 298 18.42 -23.99 -1.21
N PHE A 299 18.50 -23.78 0.10
CA PHE A 299 19.41 -24.46 1.04
C PHE A 299 18.64 -25.24 2.12
#